data_4394c682cacfdcd5115062508ef7f136
#
_entry.id   4394c682cacfdcd5115062508ef7f136
#
_cell.length_a   1.000
_cell.length_b   1.000
_cell.length_c   1.000
_cell.angle_alpha   90.00
_cell.angle_beta   90.00
_cell.angle_gamma   90.00
#
_symmetry.space_group_name_H-M   'P 1'
#
loop_
_entity.id
_entity.type
_entity.pdbx_description
1 polymer ?
#
loop_
_entity_poly.entity_id
_entity_poly.type
_entity_poly.pdbx_seq_one_letter_code
_entity_poly.pdbx_strand_id
1 'polypeptide(L)'
;MRSILIGFVLALIVFGCQSKGEKADKVMANKEEFNRILRATGRPGIESVISHLDSTDFYTRPAGNHHTEEGGLVQHSLEVYRIMRLITWTKPSESIVLTALLHDMGKIDYGGWHPWRSVKHLGEWGFQLTEEEGYAIFYHHKAGWRYYIRTLRRNLTIADAISTGWWRIRHKLHLV
;
A
#
# COMPACT_ATOMS: atom_id res chain seq x y z
N MET A 1 -36.40 23.41 38.34
CA MET A 1 -35.04 23.66 37.86
C MET A 1 -34.26 22.35 37.95
N ARG A 2 -34.06 21.68 36.83
CA ARG A 2 -33.32 20.39 36.76
C ARG A 2 -31.93 20.70 36.20
N SER A 3 -30.90 20.52 37.03
CA SER A 3 -29.49 20.67 36.65
C SER A 3 -29.08 19.48 35.78
N ILE A 4 -28.69 19.74 34.53
CA ILE A 4 -28.12 18.75 33.63
C ILE A 4 -26.62 18.70 33.94
N LEU A 5 -26.18 17.61 34.57
CA LEU A 5 -24.76 17.27 34.73
C LEU A 5 -24.24 16.78 33.40
N ILE A 6 -23.44 17.59 32.70
CA ILE A 6 -22.69 17.16 31.52
C ILE A 6 -21.44 16.44 32.01
N GLY A 7 -21.50 15.10 31.96
CA GLY A 7 -20.36 14.26 32.23
C GLY A 7 -19.36 14.35 31.08
N PHE A 8 -18.22 15.02 31.29
CA PHE A 8 -17.06 14.91 30.44
C PHE A 8 -16.46 13.52 30.59
N VAL A 9 -16.69 12.65 29.61
CA VAL A 9 -15.93 11.39 29.47
C VAL A 9 -14.55 11.78 28.92
N LEU A 10 -13.57 11.92 29.80
CA LEU A 10 -12.16 11.94 29.42
C LEU A 10 -11.81 10.53 28.90
N ALA A 11 -11.78 10.37 27.59
CA ALA A 11 -11.13 9.21 26.98
C ALA A 11 -9.62 9.34 27.24
N LEU A 12 -9.13 8.62 28.25
CA LEU A 12 -7.71 8.39 28.45
C LEU A 12 -7.20 7.61 27.22
N ILE A 13 -6.61 8.33 26.27
CA ILE A 13 -5.82 7.73 25.21
C ILE A 13 -4.57 7.18 25.89
N VAL A 14 -4.59 5.89 26.19
CA VAL A 14 -3.41 5.18 26.67
C VAL A 14 -2.44 5.09 25.48
N PHE A 15 -1.45 5.97 25.46
CA PHE A 15 -0.30 5.84 24.57
C PHE A 15 0.51 4.63 25.04
N GLY A 16 0.09 3.45 24.59
CA GLY A 16 0.83 2.22 24.80
C GLY A 16 1.99 2.14 23.82
N CYS A 17 3.20 2.04 24.32
CA CYS A 17 4.32 1.53 23.53
C CYS A 17 3.93 0.13 23.04
N GLN A 18 3.67 -0.05 21.74
CA GLN A 18 3.29 -1.34 21.18
C GLN A 18 4.37 -2.37 21.51
N SER A 19 3.97 -3.49 22.08
CA SER A 19 4.89 -4.58 22.41
C SER A 19 5.51 -5.15 21.12
N LYS A 20 6.70 -5.74 21.24
CA LYS A 20 7.36 -6.39 20.08
C LYS A 20 6.48 -7.48 19.45
N GLY A 21 5.71 -8.20 20.27
CA GLY A 21 4.75 -9.20 19.80
C GLY A 21 3.62 -8.60 18.96
N GLU A 22 3.02 -7.50 19.43
CA GLU A 22 1.92 -6.83 18.74
C GLU A 22 2.34 -6.27 17.35
N LYS A 23 3.60 -5.81 17.23
CA LYS A 23 4.15 -5.37 15.93
C LYS A 23 4.32 -6.55 14.97
N ALA A 24 4.85 -7.67 15.43
CA ALA A 24 4.99 -8.88 14.63
C ALA A 24 3.63 -9.42 14.16
N ASP A 25 2.63 -9.44 15.04
CA ASP A 25 1.26 -9.86 14.70
C ASP A 25 0.65 -8.96 13.63
N LYS A 26 0.88 -7.64 13.69
CA LYS A 26 0.44 -6.69 12.68
C LYS A 26 1.08 -6.94 11.31
N VAL A 27 2.38 -7.21 11.28
CA VAL A 27 3.11 -7.53 10.04
C VAL A 27 2.53 -8.80 9.41
N MET A 28 2.30 -9.84 10.20
CA MET A 28 1.71 -11.09 9.72
C MET A 28 0.28 -10.90 9.20
N ALA A 29 -0.56 -10.17 9.91
CA ALA A 29 -1.92 -9.86 9.48
C ALA A 29 -1.95 -9.08 8.16
N ASN A 30 -1.05 -8.10 7.99
CA ASN A 30 -0.91 -7.35 6.74
C ASN A 30 -0.45 -8.25 5.57
N LYS A 31 0.49 -9.17 5.81
CA LYS A 31 0.93 -10.17 4.83
C LYS A 31 -0.23 -11.06 4.39
N GLU A 32 -0.98 -11.58 5.34
CA GLU A 32 -2.14 -12.45 5.05
C GLU A 32 -3.21 -11.70 4.25
N GLU A 33 -3.55 -10.46 4.64
CA GLU A 33 -4.50 -9.63 3.91
C GLU A 33 -4.03 -9.35 2.48
N PHE A 34 -2.76 -8.94 2.31
CA PHE A 34 -2.15 -8.66 1.01
C PHE A 34 -2.23 -9.88 0.08
N ASN A 35 -1.80 -11.05 0.54
CA ASN A 35 -1.81 -12.28 -0.24
C ASN A 35 -3.23 -12.73 -0.56
N ARG A 36 -4.16 -12.63 0.39
CA ARG A 36 -5.57 -12.94 0.17
C ARG A 36 -6.19 -12.07 -0.93
N ILE A 37 -5.90 -10.77 -0.92
CA ILE A 37 -6.42 -9.84 -1.93
C ILE A 37 -5.82 -10.13 -3.30
N LEU A 38 -4.51 -10.41 -3.39
CA LEU A 38 -3.86 -10.79 -4.65
C LEU A 38 -4.46 -12.08 -5.23
N ARG A 39 -4.60 -13.14 -4.41
CA ARG A 39 -5.19 -14.40 -4.83
C ARG A 39 -6.62 -14.25 -5.33
N ALA A 40 -7.39 -13.35 -4.71
CA ALA A 40 -8.77 -13.09 -5.11
C ALA A 40 -8.92 -12.50 -6.52
N THR A 41 -7.83 -12.01 -7.14
CA THR A 41 -7.84 -11.58 -8.55
C THR A 41 -7.97 -12.75 -9.52
N GLY A 42 -7.51 -13.93 -9.14
CA GLY A 42 -7.48 -15.11 -10.02
C GLY A 42 -6.51 -14.99 -11.21
N ARG A 43 -5.65 -13.94 -11.25
CA ARG A 43 -4.72 -13.73 -12.37
C ARG A 43 -3.67 -14.84 -12.41
N PRO A 44 -3.41 -15.43 -13.59
CA PRO A 44 -2.34 -16.40 -13.78
C PRO A 44 -0.98 -15.82 -13.33
N GLY A 45 -0.18 -16.62 -12.63
CA GLY A 45 1.15 -16.22 -12.15
C GLY A 45 1.18 -15.56 -10.78
N ILE A 46 0.04 -15.28 -10.14
CA ILE A 46 0.00 -14.66 -8.80
C ILE A 46 0.74 -15.49 -7.73
N GLU A 47 0.64 -16.81 -7.75
CA GLU A 47 1.35 -17.65 -6.78
C GLU A 47 2.88 -17.57 -6.97
N SER A 48 3.35 -17.41 -8.23
CA SER A 48 4.77 -17.14 -8.49
C SER A 48 5.21 -15.81 -7.88
N VAL A 49 4.41 -14.75 -8.04
CA VAL A 49 4.70 -13.43 -7.44
C VAL A 49 4.77 -13.55 -5.91
N ILE A 50 3.78 -14.18 -5.26
CA ILE A 50 3.74 -14.36 -3.82
C ILE A 50 4.95 -15.16 -3.34
N SER A 51 5.30 -16.24 -4.02
CA SER A 51 6.47 -17.07 -3.68
C SER A 51 7.78 -16.28 -3.75
N HIS A 52 7.95 -15.43 -4.78
CA HIS A 52 9.12 -14.57 -4.87
C HIS A 52 9.14 -13.49 -3.77
N LEU A 53 7.99 -12.86 -3.47
CA LEU A 53 7.89 -11.90 -2.36
C LEU A 53 8.21 -12.56 -1.01
N ASP A 54 7.79 -13.81 -0.80
CA ASP A 54 8.11 -14.60 0.40
C ASP A 54 9.61 -14.87 0.55
N SER A 55 10.37 -14.91 -0.55
CA SER A 55 11.82 -15.09 -0.54
C SER A 55 12.61 -13.79 -0.28
N THR A 56 11.93 -12.66 -0.15
CA THR A 56 12.51 -11.34 0.09
C THR A 56 12.08 -10.78 1.45
N ASP A 57 12.58 -9.60 1.79
CA ASP A 57 12.14 -8.86 2.98
C ASP A 57 10.91 -7.96 2.72
N PHE A 58 10.21 -8.11 1.59
CA PHE A 58 9.08 -7.27 1.19
C PHE A 58 8.07 -7.05 2.31
N TYR A 59 7.69 -8.11 3.02
CA TYR A 59 6.66 -8.05 4.06
C TYR A 59 7.10 -7.40 5.37
N THR A 60 8.40 -7.32 5.62
CA THR A 60 8.98 -6.69 6.82
C THR A 60 9.61 -5.34 6.55
N ARG A 61 9.85 -5.01 5.27
CA ARG A 61 10.54 -3.79 4.86
C ARG A 61 9.73 -2.54 5.14
N PRO A 62 10.36 -1.43 5.61
CA PRO A 62 9.74 -0.10 5.60
C PRO A 62 9.57 0.42 4.17
N ALA A 63 8.59 1.30 3.95
CA ALA A 63 8.33 1.89 2.64
C ALA A 63 9.33 2.99 2.21
N GLY A 64 10.21 3.41 3.10
CA GLY A 64 11.22 4.44 2.85
C GLY A 64 11.08 5.65 3.77
N ASN A 65 10.82 6.84 3.22
CA ASN A 65 10.68 8.09 3.99
C ASN A 65 9.26 8.33 4.57
N HIS A 66 8.38 7.39 4.40
CA HIS A 66 7.06 7.26 5.01
C HIS A 66 6.83 5.78 5.35
N HIS A 67 5.89 5.46 6.25
CA HIS A 67 5.69 4.09 6.71
C HIS A 67 7.06 3.45 7.06
N THR A 68 7.77 4.12 7.96
CA THR A 68 9.17 3.80 8.30
C THR A 68 9.28 2.62 9.27
N GLU A 69 8.17 2.15 9.79
CA GLU A 69 8.05 0.99 10.65
C GLU A 69 8.27 -0.33 9.90
N GLU A 70 8.59 -1.37 10.64
CA GLU A 70 8.64 -2.74 10.12
C GLU A 70 7.29 -3.12 9.48
N GLY A 71 7.33 -3.69 8.28
CA GLY A 71 6.13 -3.99 7.48
C GLY A 71 5.46 -2.78 6.83
N GLY A 72 6.09 -1.60 6.91
CA GLY A 72 5.55 -0.36 6.37
C GLY A 72 5.28 -0.40 4.87
N LEU A 73 6.07 -1.16 4.10
CA LEU A 73 5.88 -1.28 2.65
C LEU A 73 4.56 -1.98 2.29
N VAL A 74 4.25 -3.08 2.95
CA VAL A 74 2.98 -3.79 2.77
C VAL A 74 1.81 -2.97 3.30
N GLN A 75 1.97 -2.33 4.47
CA GLN A 75 0.94 -1.44 5.02
C GLN A 75 0.62 -0.32 4.04
N HIS A 76 1.62 0.34 3.47
CA HIS A 76 1.45 1.37 2.45
C HIS A 76 0.68 0.84 1.22
N SER A 77 1.08 -0.29 0.66
CA SER A 77 0.41 -0.91 -0.48
C SER A 77 -1.07 -1.20 -0.20
N LEU A 78 -1.40 -1.72 0.99
CA LEU A 78 -2.78 -1.96 1.42
C LEU A 78 -3.56 -0.65 1.60
N GLU A 79 -2.95 0.42 2.13
CA GLU A 79 -3.59 1.73 2.23
C GLU A 79 -3.88 2.31 0.84
N VAL A 80 -2.93 2.25 -0.08
CA VAL A 80 -3.11 2.67 -1.49
C VAL A 80 -4.27 1.91 -2.13
N TYR A 81 -4.35 0.60 -1.94
CA TYR A 81 -5.46 -0.21 -2.42
C TYR A 81 -6.82 0.25 -1.85
N ARG A 82 -6.89 0.47 -0.53
CA ARG A 82 -8.13 0.95 0.11
C ARG A 82 -8.56 2.31 -0.43
N ILE A 83 -7.61 3.23 -0.63
CA ILE A 83 -7.87 4.56 -1.18
C ILE A 83 -8.32 4.45 -2.65
N MET A 84 -7.65 3.64 -3.49
CA MET A 84 -8.07 3.43 -4.88
C MET A 84 -9.51 2.90 -4.96
N ARG A 85 -9.90 2.00 -4.07
CA ARG A 85 -11.29 1.53 -3.99
C ARG A 85 -12.27 2.65 -3.68
N LEU A 86 -11.92 3.57 -2.80
CA LEU A 86 -12.79 4.69 -2.43
C LEU A 86 -12.94 5.68 -3.58
N ILE A 87 -11.86 6.06 -4.26
CA ILE A 87 -11.91 7.06 -5.32
C ILE A 87 -12.50 6.54 -6.64
N THR A 88 -12.52 5.22 -6.85
CA THR A 88 -13.09 4.64 -8.08
C THR A 88 -14.59 4.38 -8.01
N TRP A 89 -15.20 4.42 -6.82
CA TRP A 89 -16.65 4.23 -6.57
C TRP A 89 -17.25 2.95 -7.17
N THR A 90 -16.45 2.09 -7.75
CA THR A 90 -16.88 0.84 -8.39
C THR A 90 -16.25 -0.36 -7.68
N LYS A 91 -16.80 -1.56 -7.93
CA LYS A 91 -16.10 -2.79 -7.54
C LYS A 91 -14.70 -2.74 -8.17
N PRO A 92 -13.63 -2.90 -7.37
CA PRO A 92 -12.28 -2.79 -7.89
C PRO A 92 -12.07 -3.84 -8.98
N SER A 93 -11.63 -3.40 -10.16
CA SER A 93 -11.16 -4.31 -11.20
C SER A 93 -9.86 -4.97 -10.74
N GLU A 94 -9.52 -6.11 -11.32
CA GLU A 94 -8.23 -6.78 -11.07
C GLU A 94 -7.06 -5.81 -11.24
N SER A 95 -7.10 -4.96 -12.26
CA SER A 95 -6.05 -3.98 -12.54
C SER A 95 -5.88 -2.95 -11.41
N ILE A 96 -6.97 -2.55 -10.73
CA ILE A 96 -6.90 -1.67 -9.55
C ILE A 96 -6.18 -2.39 -8.41
N VAL A 97 -6.54 -3.66 -8.16
CA VAL A 97 -5.90 -4.47 -7.12
C VAL A 97 -4.41 -4.63 -7.40
N LEU A 98 -4.07 -5.09 -8.60
CA LEU A 98 -2.70 -5.39 -8.99
C LEU A 98 -1.81 -4.15 -8.96
N THR A 99 -2.26 -3.04 -9.53
CA THR A 99 -1.47 -1.82 -9.55
C THR A 99 -1.28 -1.24 -8.15
N ALA A 100 -2.31 -1.24 -7.31
CA ALA A 100 -2.21 -0.73 -5.94
C ALA A 100 -1.27 -1.57 -5.07
N LEU A 101 -1.37 -2.90 -5.15
CA LEU A 101 -0.57 -3.76 -4.29
C LEU A 101 0.88 -3.93 -4.77
N LEU A 102 1.12 -3.89 -6.07
CA LEU A 102 2.42 -4.24 -6.66
C LEU A 102 3.24 -3.02 -7.14
N HIS A 103 2.71 -1.76 -7.04
CA HIS A 103 3.41 -0.60 -7.59
C HIS A 103 4.79 -0.36 -6.99
N ASP A 104 4.95 -0.64 -5.71
CA ASP A 104 6.14 -0.35 -4.92
C ASP A 104 7.01 -1.58 -4.62
N MET A 105 6.68 -2.76 -5.17
CA MET A 105 7.45 -3.98 -4.89
C MET A 105 8.91 -3.87 -5.30
N GLY A 106 9.24 -3.06 -6.28
CA GLY A 106 10.64 -2.80 -6.67
C GLY A 106 11.50 -2.12 -5.60
N LYS A 107 10.91 -1.74 -4.45
CA LYS A 107 11.65 -1.27 -3.27
C LYS A 107 12.38 -2.41 -2.53
N ILE A 108 12.14 -3.68 -2.86
CA ILE A 108 12.94 -4.81 -2.35
C ILE A 108 14.42 -4.67 -2.71
N ASP A 109 14.73 -4.01 -3.80
CA ASP A 109 16.10 -3.69 -4.16
C ASP A 109 16.54 -2.36 -3.54
N TYR A 110 17.77 -2.30 -3.07
CA TYR A 110 18.37 -1.06 -2.57
C TYR A 110 18.77 -0.13 -3.74
N GLY A 111 18.31 1.11 -3.66
CA GLY A 111 18.65 2.17 -4.62
C GLY A 111 17.93 2.05 -5.98
N GLY A 112 18.01 3.12 -6.78
CA GLY A 112 17.46 3.19 -8.11
C GLY A 112 15.95 3.44 -8.20
N TRP A 113 15.42 3.39 -9.42
CA TRP A 113 14.04 3.77 -9.70
C TRP A 113 13.10 2.57 -9.51
N HIS A 114 12.50 2.44 -8.33
CA HIS A 114 11.62 1.33 -7.96
C HIS A 114 10.40 1.12 -8.89
N PRO A 115 9.77 2.15 -9.53
CA PRO A 115 8.66 1.89 -10.45
C PRO A 115 9.06 0.99 -11.64
N TRP A 116 10.25 1.23 -12.22
CA TRP A 116 10.80 0.39 -13.28
C TRP A 116 11.10 -1.02 -12.76
N ARG A 117 11.68 -1.13 -11.55
CA ARG A 117 11.99 -2.42 -10.94
C ARG A 117 10.75 -3.24 -10.64
N SER A 118 9.67 -2.60 -10.19
CA SER A 118 8.39 -3.30 -9.98
C SER A 118 7.92 -3.98 -11.26
N VAL A 119 7.92 -3.25 -12.38
CA VAL A 119 7.52 -3.81 -13.68
C VAL A 119 8.51 -4.90 -14.15
N LYS A 120 9.81 -4.68 -13.99
CA LYS A 120 10.86 -5.61 -14.37
C LYS A 120 10.74 -6.93 -13.61
N HIS A 121 10.66 -6.90 -12.29
CA HIS A 121 10.54 -8.11 -11.47
C HIS A 121 9.28 -8.91 -11.78
N LEU A 122 8.13 -8.24 -11.96
CA LEU A 122 6.90 -8.93 -12.34
C LEU A 122 7.10 -9.72 -13.65
N GLY A 123 7.73 -9.12 -14.65
CA GLY A 123 8.05 -9.79 -15.90
C GLY A 123 9.05 -10.96 -15.72
N GLU A 124 10.10 -10.77 -14.93
CA GLU A 124 11.10 -11.81 -14.62
C GLU A 124 10.50 -13.00 -13.84
N TRP A 125 9.48 -12.74 -13.01
CA TRP A 125 8.75 -13.77 -12.26
C TRP A 125 7.61 -14.41 -13.06
N GLY A 126 7.54 -14.11 -14.37
CA GLY A 126 6.56 -14.68 -15.29
C GLY A 126 5.14 -14.11 -15.14
N PHE A 127 4.98 -12.98 -14.43
CA PHE A 127 3.70 -12.32 -14.29
C PHE A 127 3.48 -11.30 -15.41
N GLN A 128 2.38 -11.45 -16.12
CA GLN A 128 2.05 -10.57 -17.24
C GLN A 128 1.14 -9.42 -16.80
N LEU A 129 1.67 -8.20 -16.88
CA LEU A 129 0.88 -6.98 -16.75
C LEU A 129 0.24 -6.62 -18.10
N THR A 130 -0.97 -6.07 -18.06
CA THR A 130 -1.50 -5.36 -19.22
C THR A 130 -0.67 -4.09 -19.48
N GLU A 131 -0.76 -3.53 -20.69
CA GLU A 131 -0.07 -2.27 -21.01
C GLU A 131 -0.46 -1.15 -20.04
N GLU A 132 -1.75 -1.07 -19.67
CA GLU A 132 -2.25 -0.03 -18.77
C GLU A 132 -1.74 -0.21 -17.34
N GLU A 133 -1.66 -1.45 -16.84
CA GLU A 133 -1.11 -1.78 -15.53
C GLU A 133 0.39 -1.45 -15.46
N GLY A 134 1.16 -1.90 -16.44
CA GLY A 134 2.59 -1.62 -16.54
C GLY A 134 2.86 -0.12 -16.64
N TYR A 135 2.08 0.60 -17.46
CA TYR A 135 2.15 2.06 -17.57
C TYR A 135 1.83 2.75 -16.24
N ALA A 136 0.78 2.31 -15.55
CA ALA A 136 0.38 2.90 -14.27
C ALA A 136 1.49 2.74 -13.22
N ILE A 137 2.04 1.54 -13.07
CA ILE A 137 3.13 1.25 -12.12
C ILE A 137 4.40 2.04 -12.51
N PHE A 138 4.80 2.00 -13.78
CA PHE A 138 6.03 2.63 -14.23
C PHE A 138 6.05 4.15 -14.05
N TYR A 139 4.89 4.82 -14.24
CA TYR A 139 4.80 6.28 -14.27
C TYR A 139 4.10 6.90 -13.07
N HIS A 140 3.81 6.16 -11.99
CA HIS A 140 3.03 6.72 -10.87
C HIS A 140 3.70 7.91 -10.17
N HIS A 141 5.03 8.05 -10.24
CA HIS A 141 5.76 9.21 -9.71
C HIS A 141 6.01 10.33 -10.74
N LYS A 142 5.67 10.14 -12.02
CA LYS A 142 5.92 11.18 -13.01
C LYS A 142 4.86 12.29 -12.94
N ALA A 143 5.29 13.53 -12.76
CA ALA A 143 4.42 14.71 -12.85
C ALA A 143 4.16 15.07 -14.32
N GLY A 144 3.04 15.77 -14.58
CA GLY A 144 2.70 16.35 -15.87
C GLY A 144 1.39 15.81 -16.46
N TRP A 145 0.66 16.71 -17.19
CA TRP A 145 -0.66 16.42 -17.74
C TRP A 145 -0.66 15.22 -18.71
N ARG A 146 0.41 15.01 -19.46
CA ARG A 146 0.57 13.85 -20.37
C ARG A 146 0.36 12.51 -19.68
N TYR A 147 0.67 12.44 -18.40
CA TYR A 147 0.56 11.20 -17.61
C TYR A 147 -0.81 11.06 -16.93
N TYR A 148 -1.62 12.14 -16.88
CA TYR A 148 -2.95 12.11 -16.25
C TYR A 148 -4.07 11.58 -17.17
N ILE A 149 -3.78 11.32 -18.44
CA ILE A 149 -4.78 10.87 -19.42
C ILE A 149 -5.28 9.44 -19.10
N ARG A 150 -4.40 8.58 -18.60
CA ARG A 150 -4.76 7.20 -18.27
C ARG A 150 -5.33 7.13 -16.84
N THR A 151 -6.60 6.76 -16.71
CA THR A 151 -7.35 6.79 -15.45
C THR A 151 -6.72 5.93 -14.37
N LEU A 152 -6.26 4.72 -14.69
CA LEU A 152 -5.65 3.80 -13.73
C LEU A 152 -4.39 4.41 -13.09
N ARG A 153 -3.50 4.96 -13.91
CA ARG A 153 -2.29 5.64 -13.43
C ARG A 153 -2.61 6.86 -12.57
N ARG A 154 -3.58 7.69 -12.99
CA ARG A 154 -4.01 8.86 -12.22
C ARG A 154 -4.52 8.47 -10.84
N ASN A 155 -5.38 7.46 -10.78
CA ASN A 155 -5.94 6.98 -9.52
C ASN A 155 -4.86 6.41 -8.60
N LEU A 156 -3.90 5.65 -9.16
CA LEU A 156 -2.76 5.15 -8.39
C LEU A 156 -1.92 6.30 -7.81
N THR A 157 -1.55 7.31 -8.64
CA THR A 157 -0.78 8.47 -8.17
C THR A 157 -1.49 9.25 -7.07
N ILE A 158 -2.80 9.46 -7.19
CA ILE A 158 -3.60 10.16 -6.18
C ILE A 158 -3.64 9.33 -4.88
N ALA A 159 -3.88 8.04 -4.98
CA ALA A 159 -3.97 7.15 -3.82
C ALA A 159 -2.64 7.05 -3.05
N ASP A 160 -1.53 6.93 -3.78
CA ASP A 160 -0.17 6.93 -3.23
C ASP A 160 0.15 8.25 -2.50
N ALA A 161 -0.16 9.38 -3.13
CA ALA A 161 0.04 10.71 -2.53
C ALA A 161 -0.80 10.91 -1.26
N ILE A 162 -2.05 10.44 -1.26
CA ILE A 162 -2.94 10.51 -0.09
C ILE A 162 -2.39 9.63 1.05
N SER A 163 -2.01 8.37 0.77
CA SER A 163 -1.46 7.46 1.78
C SER A 163 -0.19 8.05 2.41
N THR A 164 0.74 8.52 1.60
CA THR A 164 1.98 9.16 2.04
C THR A 164 1.70 10.42 2.88
N GLY A 165 0.79 11.28 2.42
CA GLY A 165 0.41 12.51 3.11
C GLY A 165 -0.29 12.23 4.45
N TRP A 166 -1.20 11.26 4.47
CA TRP A 166 -1.92 10.85 5.67
C TRP A 166 -0.99 10.24 6.71
N TRP A 167 -0.03 9.40 6.31
CA TRP A 167 0.99 8.87 7.20
C TRP A 167 1.80 9.99 7.86
N ARG A 168 2.26 11.00 7.08
CA ARG A 168 3.02 12.15 7.59
C ARG A 168 2.23 12.97 8.60
N ILE A 169 0.92 13.17 8.37
CA ILE A 169 0.05 13.88 9.31
C ILE A 169 -0.09 13.09 10.61
N ARG A 170 -0.41 11.80 10.54
CA ARG A 170 -0.53 10.94 11.73
C ARG A 170 0.76 10.93 12.55
N HIS A 171 1.90 10.84 11.89
CA HIS A 171 3.20 10.81 12.56
C HIS A 171 3.54 12.13 13.25
N LYS A 172 3.22 13.29 12.61
CA LYS A 172 3.40 14.61 13.23
C LYS A 172 2.49 14.83 14.45
N LEU A 173 1.30 14.25 14.43
CA LEU A 173 0.33 14.34 15.51
C LEU A 173 0.53 13.29 16.61
N HIS A 174 1.58 12.47 16.54
CA HIS A 174 1.85 11.36 17.44
C HIS A 174 0.67 10.38 17.59
N LEU A 175 -0.08 10.15 16.50
CA LEU A 175 -1.24 9.25 16.45
C LEU A 175 -0.88 7.84 15.95
N VAL A 176 0.43 7.50 15.92
CA VAL A 176 0.96 6.20 15.48
C VAL A 176 1.84 5.61 16.56
#